data_9d2556fd21466b0a83537de9f2abe670
#
_entry.id   9d2556fd21466b0a83537de9f2abe670
#
_cell.length_a   1.000
_cell.length_b   1.000
_cell.length_c   1.000
_cell.angle_alpha   90.00
_cell.angle_beta   90.00
_cell.angle_gamma   90.00
#
_symmetry.space_group_name_H-M   'P 1'
#
loop_
_entity.id
_entity.type
_entity.pdbx_description
1 polymer ?
#
loop_
_entity_poly.entity_id
_entity_poly.type
_entity_poly.pdbx_seq_one_letter_code
_entity_poly.pdbx_strand_id
1 'polypeptide(L)'
;SSAASDVYKRQGEYLAANGKKQLRLAETEKYAHVTFFFNGGVEEPNIDEARLLVNSPKDVATYDLKPEMSAPEVGMDLVEAIKSDKYDVIIINFANPDMVGHTGVIPAAVKAVERVDSLVGDAVQAIKDVDGVLFICADHGNAEKMIDYETGKPHTAHTTNPVPFILVNADPSYK
;
A
#
# COMPACT_ATOMS: atom_id res chain seq x y z
N SER A 1 -17.12 14.09 -1.99
CA SER A 1 -17.61 13.26 -0.89
C SER A 1 -17.91 11.88 -1.42
N SER A 2 -17.11 10.93 -1.06
CA SER A 2 -17.23 9.59 -1.59
C SER A 2 -18.35 8.83 -0.87
N ALA A 3 -19.18 8.11 -1.62
CA ALA A 3 -20.14 7.14 -1.11
C ALA A 3 -19.50 6.08 -0.17
N ALA A 4 -18.19 6.01 -0.13
CA ALA A 4 -17.43 5.13 0.77
C ALA A 4 -17.54 5.54 2.25
N SER A 5 -17.90 6.80 2.57
CA SER A 5 -18.06 7.24 3.96
C SER A 5 -19.35 6.73 4.61
N ASP A 6 -20.32 6.29 3.82
CA ASP A 6 -21.64 5.88 4.29
C ASP A 6 -21.80 4.35 4.38
N VAL A 7 -20.73 3.59 4.14
CA VAL A 7 -20.79 2.12 4.20
C VAL A 7 -20.90 1.67 5.65
N TYR A 8 -22.06 1.15 5.99
CA TYR A 8 -22.33 0.50 7.28
C TYR A 8 -21.43 -0.73 7.44
N LYS A 9 -20.66 -0.78 8.53
CA LYS A 9 -19.63 -1.78 8.84
C LYS A 9 -18.45 -1.77 7.86
N ARG A 10 -17.60 -0.76 8.00
CA ARG A 10 -16.31 -0.71 7.33
C ARG A 10 -15.46 -1.93 7.69
N GLN A 11 -14.56 -2.31 6.82
CA GLN A 11 -13.74 -3.52 6.99
C GLN A 11 -13.02 -3.55 8.35
N GLY A 12 -12.41 -2.42 8.79
CA GLY A 12 -11.74 -2.32 10.07
C GLY A 12 -12.66 -2.52 11.27
N GLU A 13 -13.87 -1.93 11.22
CA GLU A 13 -14.90 -2.10 12.26
C GLU A 13 -15.40 -3.57 12.30
N TYR A 14 -15.57 -4.19 11.14
CA TYR A 14 -16.00 -5.58 11.05
C TYR A 14 -14.96 -6.53 11.65
N LEU A 15 -13.68 -6.33 11.34
CA LEU A 15 -12.58 -7.09 11.89
C LEU A 15 -12.51 -6.95 13.42
N ALA A 16 -12.60 -5.71 13.94
CA ALA A 16 -12.62 -5.42 15.37
C ALA A 16 -13.81 -6.09 16.08
N ALA A 17 -15.02 -6.01 15.49
CA ALA A 17 -16.22 -6.64 16.03
C ALA A 17 -16.13 -8.18 16.09
N ASN A 18 -15.23 -8.77 15.29
CA ASN A 18 -14.95 -10.21 15.31
C ASN A 18 -13.66 -10.56 16.08
N GLY A 19 -13.16 -9.64 16.91
CA GLY A 19 -11.97 -9.86 17.76
C GLY A 19 -10.68 -10.07 17.00
N LYS A 20 -10.57 -9.53 15.76
CA LYS A 20 -9.40 -9.67 14.90
C LYS A 20 -8.40 -8.55 15.13
N LYS A 21 -7.15 -8.92 15.36
CA LYS A 21 -6.04 -7.98 15.53
C LYS A 21 -5.55 -7.49 14.17
N GLN A 22 -5.44 -6.17 14.04
CA GLN A 22 -5.08 -5.51 12.78
C GLN A 22 -3.81 -4.69 12.92
N LEU A 23 -3.00 -4.64 11.87
CA LEU A 23 -1.91 -3.69 11.72
C LEU A 23 -2.15 -2.80 10.49
N ARG A 24 -1.93 -1.49 10.65
CA ARG A 24 -1.85 -0.50 9.57
C ARG A 24 -0.41 -0.05 9.45
N LEU A 25 0.19 -0.21 8.28
CA LEU A 25 1.60 0.07 8.03
C LEU A 25 1.74 0.89 6.75
N ALA A 26 2.36 2.05 6.84
CA ALA A 26 2.77 2.83 5.68
C ALA A 26 3.83 3.87 6.08
N GLU A 27 4.51 4.41 5.09
CA GLU A 27 5.28 5.63 5.27
C GLU A 27 4.38 6.88 5.24
N THR A 28 4.90 8.03 5.68
CA THR A 28 4.15 9.28 5.93
C THR A 28 3.17 9.63 4.83
N GLU A 29 3.58 9.53 3.56
CA GLU A 29 2.78 9.96 2.40
C GLU A 29 1.50 9.13 2.19
N LYS A 30 1.48 7.90 2.68
CA LYS A 30 0.34 6.99 2.53
C LYS A 30 -0.24 6.52 3.87
N TYR A 31 0.23 7.06 4.98
CA TYR A 31 -0.27 6.68 6.31
C TYR A 31 -1.76 6.97 6.49
N ALA A 32 -2.22 8.15 6.09
CA ALA A 32 -3.64 8.48 6.14
C ALA A 32 -4.51 7.55 5.27
N HIS A 33 -3.96 6.99 4.18
CA HIS A 33 -4.70 6.09 3.29
C HIS A 33 -5.03 4.76 3.97
N VAL A 34 -4.10 4.22 4.75
CA VAL A 34 -4.31 2.95 5.49
C VAL A 34 -4.95 3.14 6.87
N THR A 35 -5.11 4.38 7.35
CA THR A 35 -5.70 4.72 8.65
C THR A 35 -7.01 5.51 8.50
N PHE A 36 -6.92 6.83 8.42
CA PHE A 36 -8.07 7.74 8.38
C PHE A 36 -9.03 7.44 7.24
N PHE A 37 -8.54 7.36 6.00
CA PHE A 37 -9.40 7.10 4.84
C PHE A 37 -9.94 5.66 4.84
N PHE A 38 -9.10 4.69 5.20
CA PHE A 38 -9.53 3.29 5.30
C PHE A 38 -10.61 3.09 6.38
N ASN A 39 -10.53 3.85 7.48
CA ASN A 39 -11.53 3.89 8.53
C ASN A 39 -12.68 4.86 8.23
N GLY A 40 -12.77 5.34 6.97
CA GLY A 40 -13.88 6.16 6.47
C GLY A 40 -13.99 7.54 7.12
N GLY A 41 -12.85 8.17 7.40
CA GLY A 41 -12.77 9.50 7.99
C GLY A 41 -12.80 9.51 9.52
N VAL A 42 -12.58 8.36 10.16
CA VAL A 42 -12.44 8.24 11.61
C VAL A 42 -10.96 8.18 11.98
N GLU A 43 -10.50 9.13 12.79
CA GLU A 43 -9.09 9.21 13.21
C GLU A 43 -8.74 8.15 14.26
N GLU A 44 -9.68 7.87 15.18
CA GLU A 44 -9.47 6.91 16.25
C GLU A 44 -9.28 5.49 15.71
N PRO A 45 -8.26 4.75 16.17
CA PRO A 45 -8.09 3.35 15.84
C PRO A 45 -9.28 2.51 16.28
N ASN A 46 -9.60 1.47 15.52
CA ASN A 46 -10.53 0.45 15.98
C ASN A 46 -9.94 -0.34 17.15
N ILE A 47 -10.76 -1.07 17.88
CA ILE A 47 -10.28 -2.01 18.90
C ILE A 47 -9.31 -3.02 18.23
N ASP A 48 -8.17 -3.27 18.89
CA ASP A 48 -7.12 -4.16 18.40
C ASP A 48 -6.51 -3.75 17.03
N GLU A 49 -6.57 -2.46 16.69
CA GLU A 49 -5.89 -1.85 15.54
C GLU A 49 -4.59 -1.20 16.00
N ALA A 50 -3.46 -1.82 15.69
CA ALA A 50 -2.13 -1.23 15.81
C ALA A 50 -1.79 -0.42 14.56
N ARG A 51 -0.97 0.62 14.73
CA ARG A 51 -0.50 1.50 13.65
C ARG A 51 1.00 1.64 13.72
N LEU A 52 1.66 1.47 12.59
CA LEU A 52 3.10 1.64 12.44
C LEU A 52 3.37 2.64 11.31
N LEU A 53 3.91 3.79 11.67
CA LEU A 53 4.30 4.85 10.76
C LEU A 53 5.81 4.84 10.56
N VAL A 54 6.24 4.71 9.31
CA VAL A 54 7.61 4.95 8.87
C VAL A 54 7.71 6.37 8.32
N ASN A 55 8.72 7.14 8.71
CA ASN A 55 8.87 8.48 8.18
C ASN A 55 9.34 8.45 6.73
N SER A 56 8.65 9.18 5.84
CA SER A 56 9.14 9.40 4.48
C SER A 56 10.41 10.26 4.50
N PRO A 57 11.31 10.12 3.49
CA PRO A 57 12.55 10.89 3.41
C PRO A 57 12.27 12.40 3.40
N LYS A 58 13.03 13.14 4.20
CA LYS A 58 13.00 14.61 4.25
C LYS A 58 14.28 15.25 3.72
N ASP A 59 15.21 14.43 3.27
CA ASP A 59 16.54 14.79 2.77
C ASP A 59 16.57 15.07 1.26
N VAL A 60 15.44 14.92 0.58
CA VAL A 60 15.28 15.19 -0.86
C VAL A 60 14.14 16.17 -1.11
N ALA A 61 14.27 16.98 -2.17
CA ALA A 61 13.22 17.94 -2.54
C ALA A 61 12.03 17.27 -3.23
N THR A 62 12.30 16.22 -4.01
CA THR A 62 11.31 15.43 -4.75
C THR A 62 11.72 13.96 -4.75
N TYR A 63 10.77 13.04 -4.81
CA TYR A 63 11.03 11.61 -4.64
C TYR A 63 11.65 10.93 -5.87
N ASP A 64 11.73 11.59 -7.02
CA ASP A 64 12.55 11.10 -8.15
C ASP A 64 14.05 11.07 -7.82
N LEU A 65 14.50 11.88 -6.85
CA LEU A 65 15.88 11.87 -6.35
C LEU A 65 16.16 10.70 -5.39
N LYS A 66 15.12 10.08 -4.84
CA LYS A 66 15.20 8.92 -3.94
C LYS A 66 14.00 7.98 -4.16
N PRO A 67 13.96 7.27 -5.30
CA PRO A 67 12.79 6.48 -5.70
C PRO A 67 12.40 5.36 -4.73
N GLU A 68 13.36 4.83 -3.97
CA GLU A 68 13.10 3.84 -2.93
C GLU A 68 12.35 4.41 -1.73
N MET A 69 12.36 5.74 -1.54
CA MET A 69 11.74 6.42 -0.40
C MET A 69 12.07 5.70 0.92
N SER A 70 11.08 5.35 1.73
CA SER A 70 11.25 4.53 2.94
C SER A 70 10.71 3.09 2.78
N ALA A 71 10.45 2.65 1.55
CA ALA A 71 9.94 1.30 1.29
C ALA A 71 10.82 0.18 1.86
N PRO A 72 12.19 0.28 1.87
CA PRO A 72 13.01 -0.74 2.51
C PRO A 72 12.67 -0.98 3.98
N GLU A 73 12.46 0.08 4.75
CA GLU A 73 12.07 0.00 6.16
C GLU A 73 10.65 -0.55 6.31
N VAL A 74 9.70 -0.03 5.52
CA VAL A 74 8.32 -0.53 5.48
C VAL A 74 8.28 -2.03 5.15
N GLY A 75 9.10 -2.49 4.20
CA GLY A 75 9.18 -3.90 3.81
C GLY A 75 9.75 -4.78 4.92
N MET A 76 10.79 -4.33 5.64
CA MET A 76 11.34 -5.04 6.78
C MET A 76 10.30 -5.18 7.90
N ASP A 77 9.64 -4.09 8.25
CA ASP A 77 8.59 -4.06 9.27
C ASP A 77 7.41 -4.97 8.89
N LEU A 78 7.05 -5.01 7.59
CA LEU A 78 6.02 -5.91 7.08
C LEU A 78 6.39 -7.39 7.30
N VAL A 79 7.60 -7.77 6.90
CA VAL A 79 8.08 -9.16 7.06
C VAL A 79 8.16 -9.55 8.53
N GLU A 80 8.64 -8.65 9.40
CA GLU A 80 8.66 -8.87 10.84
C GLU A 80 7.25 -9.03 11.40
N ALA A 81 6.31 -8.16 11.02
CA ALA A 81 4.92 -8.22 11.45
C ALA A 81 4.25 -9.53 11.02
N ILE A 82 4.46 -9.98 9.78
CA ILE A 82 3.94 -11.27 9.27
C ILE A 82 4.47 -12.43 10.12
N LYS A 83 5.78 -12.46 10.37
CA LYS A 83 6.43 -13.56 11.12
C LYS A 83 6.16 -13.53 12.61
N SER A 84 5.70 -12.41 13.14
CA SER A 84 5.45 -12.23 14.58
C SER A 84 4.24 -13.00 15.12
N ASP A 85 3.34 -13.42 14.23
CA ASP A 85 2.03 -14.05 14.57
C ASP A 85 1.15 -13.20 15.53
N LYS A 86 1.38 -11.88 15.53
CA LYS A 86 0.64 -10.95 16.40
C LYS A 86 -0.67 -10.46 15.79
N TYR A 87 -0.79 -10.49 14.46
CA TYR A 87 -1.87 -9.87 13.72
C TYR A 87 -2.60 -10.89 12.85
N ASP A 88 -3.92 -10.83 12.87
CA ASP A 88 -4.78 -11.60 11.95
C ASP A 88 -4.82 -10.96 10.56
N VAL A 89 -4.73 -9.62 10.49
CA VAL A 89 -4.79 -8.87 9.25
C VAL A 89 -3.77 -7.73 9.26
N ILE A 90 -3.01 -7.60 8.19
CA ILE A 90 -2.05 -6.51 7.98
C ILE A 90 -2.48 -5.75 6.72
N ILE A 91 -2.64 -4.44 6.84
CA ILE A 91 -2.95 -3.54 5.73
C ILE A 91 -1.80 -2.57 5.56
N ILE A 92 -1.21 -2.58 4.37
CA ILE A 92 -0.02 -1.82 4.00
C ILE A 92 -0.22 -1.07 2.69
N ASN A 93 0.44 0.07 2.55
CA ASN A 93 0.59 0.76 1.26
C ASN A 93 2.06 1.15 1.05
N PHE A 94 2.61 0.76 -0.11
CA PHE A 94 3.89 1.25 -0.61
C PHE A 94 3.65 2.50 -1.45
N ALA A 95 4.14 3.65 -0.98
CA ALA A 95 3.88 4.96 -1.58
C ALA A 95 4.60 5.20 -2.92
N ASN A 96 5.65 4.45 -3.21
CA ASN A 96 6.64 4.75 -4.23
C ASN A 96 6.07 4.91 -5.65
N PRO A 97 5.27 3.98 -6.21
CA PRO A 97 4.81 4.12 -7.59
C PRO A 97 3.97 5.38 -7.80
N ASP A 98 3.15 5.74 -6.82
CA ASP A 98 2.32 6.94 -6.89
C ASP A 98 3.14 8.22 -6.69
N MET A 99 3.89 8.31 -5.60
CA MET A 99 4.63 9.53 -5.25
C MET A 99 5.73 9.86 -6.26
N VAL A 100 6.45 8.86 -6.75
CA VAL A 100 7.47 9.04 -7.81
C VAL A 100 6.79 9.26 -9.16
N GLY A 101 5.67 8.60 -9.43
CA GLY A 101 4.87 8.80 -10.64
C GLY A 101 4.43 10.26 -10.82
N HIS A 102 4.05 10.94 -9.74
CA HIS A 102 3.70 12.35 -9.74
C HIS A 102 4.84 13.29 -10.18
N THR A 103 6.08 12.86 -10.12
CA THR A 103 7.23 13.67 -10.58
C THR A 103 7.35 13.73 -12.12
N GLY A 104 6.74 12.80 -12.83
CA GLY A 104 6.86 12.68 -14.28
C GLY A 104 8.20 12.12 -14.77
N VAL A 105 9.09 11.70 -13.87
CA VAL A 105 10.44 11.20 -14.19
C VAL A 105 10.40 9.69 -14.38
N ILE A 106 10.22 9.22 -15.60
CA ILE A 106 10.05 7.79 -15.94
C ILE A 106 11.18 6.90 -15.41
N PRO A 107 12.48 7.22 -15.56
CA PRO A 107 13.55 6.38 -15.04
C PRO A 107 13.49 6.20 -13.51
N ALA A 108 13.02 7.22 -12.78
CA ALA A 108 12.82 7.13 -11.35
C ALA A 108 11.61 6.25 -10.99
N ALA A 109 10.51 6.39 -11.73
CA ALA A 109 9.34 5.54 -11.54
C ALA A 109 9.64 4.05 -11.78
N VAL A 110 10.46 3.73 -12.80
CA VAL A 110 10.93 2.34 -13.04
C VAL A 110 11.67 1.81 -11.81
N LYS A 111 12.62 2.56 -11.26
CA LYS A 111 13.35 2.16 -10.04
C LYS A 111 12.42 2.00 -8.82
N ALA A 112 11.43 2.87 -8.70
CA ALA A 112 10.44 2.79 -7.64
C ALA A 112 9.65 1.48 -7.72
N VAL A 113 9.15 1.13 -8.91
CA VAL A 113 8.40 -0.11 -9.15
C VAL A 113 9.28 -1.35 -8.94
N GLU A 114 10.50 -1.38 -9.47
CA GLU A 114 11.46 -2.47 -9.27
C GLU A 114 11.76 -2.70 -7.78
N ARG A 115 11.87 -1.60 -7.01
CA ARG A 115 12.10 -1.70 -5.56
C ARG A 115 10.89 -2.29 -4.84
N VAL A 116 9.69 -1.82 -5.15
CA VAL A 116 8.45 -2.36 -4.58
C VAL A 116 8.24 -3.81 -4.97
N ASP A 117 8.49 -4.19 -6.22
CA ASP A 117 8.40 -5.58 -6.69
C ASP A 117 9.28 -6.53 -5.86
N SER A 118 10.54 -6.13 -5.60
CA SER A 118 11.45 -6.89 -4.73
C SER A 118 10.87 -7.08 -3.32
N LEU A 119 10.33 -6.03 -2.70
CA LEU A 119 9.77 -6.09 -1.34
C LEU A 119 8.45 -6.89 -1.30
N VAL A 120 7.66 -6.82 -2.34
CA VAL A 120 6.47 -7.68 -2.51
C VAL A 120 6.89 -9.15 -2.61
N GLY A 121 7.99 -9.45 -3.30
CA GLY A 121 8.59 -10.80 -3.33
C GLY A 121 8.93 -11.32 -1.93
N ASP A 122 9.56 -10.48 -1.09
CA ASP A 122 9.87 -10.82 0.31
C ASP A 122 8.59 -11.06 1.14
N ALA A 123 7.57 -10.24 0.93
CA ALA A 123 6.26 -10.41 1.60
C ALA A 123 5.56 -11.70 1.16
N VAL A 124 5.60 -12.03 -0.13
CA VAL A 124 5.06 -13.29 -0.67
C VAL A 124 5.73 -14.50 -0.01
N GLN A 125 7.06 -14.46 0.14
CA GLN A 125 7.77 -15.56 0.81
C GLN A 125 7.39 -15.64 2.28
N ALA A 126 7.35 -14.51 2.99
CA ALA A 126 6.97 -14.48 4.41
C ALA A 126 5.54 -15.00 4.65
N ILE A 127 4.58 -14.64 3.80
CA ILE A 127 3.19 -15.14 3.88
C ILE A 127 3.12 -16.64 3.64
N LYS A 128 3.88 -17.18 2.69
CA LYS A 128 3.95 -18.63 2.45
C LYS A 128 4.55 -19.38 3.64
N ASP A 129 5.57 -18.81 4.27
CA ASP A 129 6.23 -19.41 5.43
C ASP A 129 5.30 -19.56 6.65
N VAL A 130 4.27 -18.70 6.75
CA VAL A 130 3.27 -18.74 7.85
C VAL A 130 1.91 -19.29 7.41
N ASP A 131 1.83 -19.85 6.19
CA ASP A 131 0.58 -20.35 5.58
C ASP A 131 -0.55 -19.31 5.55
N GLY A 132 -0.17 -18.04 5.37
CA GLY A 132 -1.09 -16.91 5.25
C GLY A 132 -1.56 -16.70 3.82
N VAL A 133 -2.49 -15.76 3.63
CA VAL A 133 -3.01 -15.33 2.32
C VAL A 133 -2.66 -13.87 2.08
N LEU A 134 -2.21 -13.53 0.88
CA LEU A 134 -1.86 -12.17 0.51
C LEU A 134 -2.71 -11.68 -0.67
N PHE A 135 -3.30 -10.49 -0.53
CA PHE A 135 -3.91 -9.72 -1.61
C PHE A 135 -2.97 -8.61 -2.03
N ILE A 136 -2.67 -8.53 -3.32
CA ILE A 136 -1.85 -7.46 -3.91
C ILE A 136 -2.73 -6.69 -4.88
N CYS A 137 -2.87 -5.39 -4.66
CA CYS A 137 -3.60 -4.50 -5.55
C CYS A 137 -3.00 -3.09 -5.49
N ALA A 138 -3.47 -2.21 -6.37
CA ALA A 138 -3.27 -0.77 -6.22
C ALA A 138 -4.59 -0.10 -5.84
N ASP A 139 -4.52 1.04 -5.17
CA ASP A 139 -5.67 1.87 -4.82
C ASP A 139 -6.16 2.71 -6.02
N HIS A 140 -5.28 3.01 -6.97
CA HIS A 140 -5.56 3.69 -8.25
C HIS A 140 -4.38 3.54 -9.21
N GLY A 141 -4.57 3.93 -10.47
CA GLY A 141 -3.50 4.03 -11.45
C GLY A 141 -2.75 5.37 -11.37
N ASN A 142 -1.46 5.37 -11.73
CA ASN A 142 -0.59 6.53 -11.88
C ASN A 142 0.62 6.17 -12.75
N ALA A 143 1.56 5.38 -12.22
CA ALA A 143 2.85 5.10 -12.87
C ALA A 143 2.73 4.31 -14.19
N GLU A 144 1.62 3.65 -14.46
CA GLU A 144 1.38 2.92 -15.71
C GLU A 144 1.14 3.88 -16.90
N LYS A 145 0.84 5.16 -16.64
CA LYS A 145 0.65 6.19 -17.68
C LYS A 145 1.32 7.49 -17.26
N MET A 146 2.58 7.63 -17.59
CA MET A 146 3.38 8.82 -17.29
C MET A 146 3.57 9.78 -18.48
N ILE A 147 2.99 9.45 -19.62
CA ILE A 147 3.01 10.29 -20.85
C ILE A 147 1.57 10.48 -21.31
N ASP A 148 1.23 11.71 -21.61
CA ASP A 148 0.04 12.03 -22.38
C ASP A 148 0.32 11.70 -23.86
N TYR A 149 -0.39 10.71 -24.39
CA TYR A 149 -0.15 10.19 -25.73
C TYR A 149 -0.59 11.14 -26.85
N GLU A 150 -1.43 12.14 -26.54
CA GLU A 150 -1.88 13.13 -27.51
C GLU A 150 -0.87 14.29 -27.63
N THR A 151 -0.32 14.71 -26.50
CA THR A 151 0.55 15.89 -26.42
C THR A 151 2.03 15.54 -26.31
N GLY A 152 2.38 14.30 -25.96
CA GLY A 152 3.75 13.86 -25.68
C GLY A 152 4.35 14.44 -24.38
N LYS A 153 3.54 15.15 -23.58
CA LYS A 153 3.97 15.78 -22.34
C LYS A 153 3.89 14.80 -21.18
N PRO A 154 4.63 15.02 -20.05
CA PRO A 154 4.48 14.24 -18.85
C PRO A 154 3.02 14.25 -18.35
N HIS A 155 2.50 13.09 -18.00
CA HIS A 155 1.24 12.89 -17.31
C HIS A 155 1.55 12.53 -15.87
N THR A 156 1.13 13.35 -14.92
CA THR A 156 1.50 13.25 -13.51
C THR A 156 0.28 13.08 -12.58
N ALA A 157 -0.89 12.81 -13.17
CA ALA A 157 -2.14 12.66 -12.44
C ALA A 157 -2.52 11.17 -12.32
N HIS A 158 -3.42 10.88 -11.38
CA HIS A 158 -4.03 9.56 -11.29
C HIS A 158 -4.81 9.21 -12.55
N THR A 159 -4.89 7.92 -12.85
CA THR A 159 -5.70 7.38 -13.95
C THR A 159 -6.86 6.56 -13.42
N THR A 160 -7.84 6.33 -14.28
CA THR A 160 -8.96 5.40 -14.04
C THR A 160 -8.72 4.04 -14.71
N ASN A 161 -7.49 3.76 -15.11
CA ASN A 161 -7.12 2.46 -15.69
C ASN A 161 -7.36 1.34 -14.68
N PRO A 162 -7.73 0.15 -15.14
CA PRO A 162 -7.81 -1.02 -14.28
C PRO A 162 -6.46 -1.29 -13.61
N VAL A 163 -6.51 -1.61 -12.33
CA VAL A 163 -5.33 -1.99 -11.53
C VAL A 163 -5.28 -3.50 -11.36
N PRO A 164 -4.09 -4.09 -11.19
CA PRO A 164 -3.98 -5.52 -10.91
C PRO A 164 -4.61 -5.87 -9.56
N PHE A 165 -5.19 -7.06 -9.47
CA PHE A 165 -5.64 -7.67 -8.24
C PHE A 165 -5.16 -9.12 -8.22
N ILE A 166 -4.21 -9.43 -7.34
CA ILE A 166 -3.52 -10.71 -7.29
C ILE A 166 -3.76 -11.36 -5.93
N LEU A 167 -4.12 -12.64 -5.95
CA LEU A 167 -4.33 -13.45 -4.76
C LEU A 167 -3.22 -14.49 -4.67
N VAL A 168 -2.50 -14.50 -3.55
CA VAL A 168 -1.35 -15.38 -3.32
C VAL A 168 -1.65 -16.33 -2.17
N ASN A 169 -1.27 -17.61 -2.35
CA ASN A 169 -1.39 -18.67 -1.35
C ASN A 169 -2.82 -18.92 -0.86
N ALA A 170 -3.82 -18.64 -1.69
CA ALA A 170 -5.21 -18.93 -1.38
C ALA A 170 -5.60 -20.34 -1.85
N ASP A 171 -6.71 -20.83 -1.29
CA ASP A 171 -7.31 -22.09 -1.75
C ASP A 171 -7.62 -22.01 -3.26
N PRO A 172 -7.25 -23.01 -4.08
CA PRO A 172 -7.50 -23.00 -5.52
C PRO A 172 -8.98 -22.90 -5.93
N SER A 173 -9.91 -23.08 -5.00
CA SER A 173 -11.35 -22.88 -5.23
C SER A 173 -11.74 -21.41 -5.36
N TYR A 174 -10.91 -20.48 -4.87
CA TYR A 174 -11.06 -19.05 -5.10
C TYR A 174 -10.54 -18.69 -6.50
N LYS A 175 -11.44 -18.62 -7.48
CA LYS A 175 -11.13 -18.22 -8.86
C LYS A 175 -11.77 -16.90 -9.21
#